data_2791d8d7179b3b869852eae8adddecc5
#
_entry.id   2791d8d7179b3b869852eae8adddecc5
#
_cell.length_a   1.000
_cell.length_b   1.000
_cell.length_c   1.000
_cell.angle_alpha   90.00
_cell.angle_beta   90.00
_cell.angle_gamma   90.00
#
_symmetry.space_group_name_H-M   'P 1'
#
loop_
_entity.id
_entity.type
_entity.pdbx_description
1 polymer ?
#
loop_
_entity_poly.entity_id
_entity_poly.type
_entity_poly.pdbx_seq_one_letter_code
_entity_poly.pdbx_strand_id
1 'polypeptide(L)'
;IKVQNLMKSISGKNWEEIKLSKRLIEKVKIDHNLNDIQSKLIISRNFSEEEIFLIKNQINFTNPFLYTKDFLSACKLLKKNIIEKNKILIIGDYDVDGCLSTSLMVKFLNLNNSKVNFYIPDRFKDGYGADLNLTKRLINLHNPKLVIFLDCGSNSHTAIEYLKSKSINSLIIDHHNTFIPYPKSDVFINPKKDIDYKKYD
;
A
#
# COMPACT_ATOMS: atom_id res chain seq x y z
N ILE A 1 -2.50 -46.02 -15.26
CA ILE A 1 -2.83 -45.01 -14.21
C ILE A 1 -1.51 -44.47 -13.71
N LYS A 2 -1.09 -43.29 -14.21
CA LYS A 2 0.07 -42.58 -13.66
C LYS A 2 -0.37 -41.93 -12.35
N VAL A 3 0.10 -42.47 -11.23
CA VAL A 3 0.00 -41.83 -9.94
C VAL A 3 0.80 -40.53 -10.03
N GLN A 4 0.12 -39.39 -10.07
CA GLN A 4 0.76 -38.10 -9.88
C GLN A 4 1.30 -38.07 -8.45
N ASN A 5 2.61 -37.92 -8.29
CA ASN A 5 3.21 -37.66 -7.00
C ASN A 5 2.70 -36.30 -6.50
N LEU A 6 1.67 -36.33 -5.69
CA LEU A 6 1.19 -35.17 -4.95
C LEU A 6 2.27 -34.81 -3.93
N MET A 7 2.99 -33.72 -4.18
CA MET A 7 3.91 -33.18 -3.20
C MET A 7 3.12 -32.56 -2.05
N LYS A 8 3.28 -33.13 -0.86
CA LYS A 8 2.72 -32.55 0.37
C LYS A 8 3.66 -31.53 0.94
N SER A 9 3.13 -30.38 1.34
CA SER A 9 3.88 -29.39 2.12
C SER A 9 4.12 -29.90 3.54
N ILE A 10 5.05 -29.27 4.26
CA ILE A 10 5.32 -29.54 5.69
C ILE A 10 4.03 -29.40 6.54
N SER A 11 3.11 -28.52 6.15
CA SER A 11 1.80 -28.34 6.78
C SER A 11 0.72 -29.34 6.33
N GLY A 12 1.09 -30.37 5.55
CA GLY A 12 0.18 -31.41 5.07
C GLY A 12 -0.71 -31.00 3.90
N LYS A 13 -0.57 -29.78 3.37
CA LYS A 13 -1.32 -29.31 2.20
C LYS A 13 -0.80 -29.95 0.92
N ASN A 14 -1.72 -30.31 0.02
CA ASN A 14 -1.37 -30.78 -1.30
C ASN A 14 -0.97 -29.63 -2.21
N TRP A 15 0.11 -29.82 -2.95
CA TRP A 15 0.53 -28.90 -4.01
C TRP A 15 0.10 -29.48 -5.36
N GLU A 16 -0.65 -28.71 -6.10
CA GLU A 16 -1.07 -29.07 -7.44
C GLU A 16 -0.50 -28.08 -8.47
N GLU A 17 0.17 -28.61 -9.50
CA GLU A 17 0.64 -27.76 -10.59
C GLU A 17 -0.54 -27.40 -11.50
N ILE A 18 -0.67 -26.12 -11.82
CA ILE A 18 -1.65 -25.62 -12.79
C ILE A 18 -1.29 -26.18 -14.18
N LYS A 19 -2.20 -26.93 -14.78
CA LYS A 19 -2.02 -27.50 -16.12
C LYS A 19 -2.17 -26.39 -17.17
N LEU A 20 -1.04 -25.98 -17.75
CA LEU A 20 -1.00 -25.00 -18.81
C LEU A 20 -0.74 -25.66 -20.18
N SER A 21 -1.28 -25.08 -21.24
CA SER A 21 -1.02 -25.55 -22.61
C SER A 21 0.43 -25.28 -23.00
N LYS A 22 1.18 -26.33 -23.37
CA LYS A 22 2.55 -26.20 -23.86
C LYS A 22 2.65 -25.26 -25.06
N ARG A 23 1.67 -25.34 -25.97
CA ARG A 23 1.61 -24.47 -27.16
C ARG A 23 1.47 -22.99 -26.76
N LEU A 24 0.68 -22.70 -25.74
CA LEU A 24 0.50 -21.32 -25.26
C LEU A 24 1.76 -20.82 -24.57
N ILE A 25 2.44 -21.68 -23.79
CA ILE A 25 3.73 -21.32 -23.15
C ILE A 25 4.76 -20.97 -24.21
N GLU A 26 4.94 -21.82 -25.25
CA GLU A 26 5.90 -21.56 -26.33
C GLU A 26 5.54 -20.29 -27.12
N LYS A 27 4.25 -20.04 -27.36
CA LYS A 27 3.80 -18.82 -28.02
C LYS A 27 4.22 -17.59 -27.20
N VAL A 28 3.89 -17.52 -25.92
CA VAL A 28 4.22 -16.38 -25.04
C VAL A 28 5.73 -16.20 -24.90
N LYS A 29 6.50 -17.30 -24.85
CA LYS A 29 7.97 -17.24 -24.85
C LYS A 29 8.51 -16.52 -26.08
N ILE A 30 8.04 -16.89 -27.26
CA ILE A 30 8.50 -16.35 -28.54
C ILE A 30 8.04 -14.91 -28.71
N ASP A 31 6.73 -14.66 -28.55
CA ASP A 31 6.13 -13.34 -28.78
C ASP A 31 6.71 -12.25 -27.87
N HIS A 32 7.05 -12.63 -26.64
CA HIS A 32 7.53 -11.68 -25.63
C HIS A 32 9.01 -11.86 -25.24
N ASN A 33 9.75 -12.78 -25.86
CA ASN A 33 11.15 -13.09 -25.54
C ASN A 33 11.34 -13.34 -24.04
N LEU A 34 10.54 -14.24 -23.46
CA LEU A 34 10.52 -14.60 -22.05
C LEU A 34 11.06 -16.01 -21.83
N ASN A 35 11.49 -16.31 -20.59
CA ASN A 35 11.85 -17.68 -20.22
C ASN A 35 10.58 -18.51 -19.88
N ASP A 36 10.77 -19.81 -19.66
CA ASP A 36 9.69 -20.76 -19.41
C ASP A 36 8.89 -20.44 -18.13
N ILE A 37 9.58 -20.02 -17.05
CA ILE A 37 8.95 -19.69 -15.77
C ILE A 37 8.11 -18.42 -15.90
N GLN A 38 8.65 -17.38 -16.52
CA GLN A 38 7.95 -16.12 -16.75
C GLN A 38 6.69 -16.34 -17.57
N SER A 39 6.79 -17.13 -18.65
CA SER A 39 5.65 -17.43 -19.51
C SER A 39 4.55 -18.22 -18.80
N LYS A 40 4.93 -19.19 -17.96
CA LYS A 40 3.98 -19.93 -17.12
C LYS A 40 3.28 -19.03 -16.11
N LEU A 41 4.00 -18.12 -15.46
CA LEU A 41 3.43 -17.16 -14.51
C LEU A 41 2.44 -16.21 -15.19
N ILE A 42 2.81 -15.65 -16.33
CA ILE A 42 1.96 -14.74 -17.11
C ILE A 42 0.66 -15.42 -17.50
N ILE A 43 0.74 -16.62 -18.05
CA ILE A 43 -0.43 -17.38 -18.48
C ILE A 43 -1.31 -17.77 -17.28
N SER A 44 -0.71 -18.25 -16.19
CA SER A 44 -1.46 -18.70 -15.02
C SER A 44 -2.20 -17.57 -14.30
N ARG A 45 -1.75 -16.32 -14.50
CA ARG A 45 -2.33 -15.12 -13.90
C ARG A 45 -3.14 -14.26 -14.88
N ASN A 46 -3.27 -14.74 -16.12
CA ASN A 46 -4.02 -14.06 -17.20
C ASN A 46 -3.57 -12.60 -17.42
N PHE A 47 -2.28 -12.34 -17.45
CA PHE A 47 -1.77 -11.00 -17.72
C PHE A 47 -2.19 -10.52 -19.11
N SER A 48 -2.62 -9.27 -19.19
CA SER A 48 -2.89 -8.59 -20.46
C SER A 48 -1.60 -8.22 -21.19
N GLU A 49 -1.72 -7.92 -22.49
CA GLU A 49 -0.58 -7.41 -23.27
C GLU A 49 0.03 -6.13 -22.70
N GLU A 50 -0.79 -5.25 -22.11
CA GLU A 50 -0.36 -4.03 -21.44
C GLU A 50 0.48 -4.34 -20.19
N GLU A 51 0.05 -5.30 -19.37
CA GLU A 51 0.78 -5.73 -18.18
C GLU A 51 2.11 -6.41 -18.55
N ILE A 52 2.13 -7.23 -19.60
CA ILE A 52 3.36 -7.86 -20.12
C ILE A 52 4.32 -6.77 -20.62
N PHE A 53 3.81 -5.76 -21.31
CA PHE A 53 4.59 -4.63 -21.79
C PHE A 53 5.24 -3.86 -20.61
N LEU A 54 4.50 -3.63 -19.52
CA LEU A 54 5.01 -2.96 -18.31
C LEU A 54 6.11 -3.75 -17.61
N ILE A 55 6.04 -5.09 -17.60
CA ILE A 55 7.10 -5.94 -17.04
C ILE A 55 8.43 -5.79 -17.81
N LYS A 56 8.38 -5.57 -19.11
CA LYS A 56 9.55 -5.53 -20.00
C LYS A 56 10.16 -4.15 -20.17
N ASN A 57 9.39 -3.12 -20.02
CA ASN A 57 9.77 -1.76 -20.36
C ASN A 57 10.01 -0.90 -19.11
N GLN A 58 10.54 0.28 -19.36
CA GLN A 58 10.76 1.25 -18.29
C GLN A 58 9.43 1.60 -17.62
N ILE A 59 9.47 1.68 -16.30
CA ILE A 59 8.32 2.07 -15.49
C ILE A 59 7.87 3.46 -15.92
N ASN A 60 6.69 3.54 -16.52
CA ASN A 60 6.02 4.81 -16.75
C ASN A 60 5.30 5.22 -15.48
N PHE A 61 5.81 6.27 -14.83
CA PHE A 61 5.15 6.83 -13.66
C PHE A 61 3.91 7.60 -14.12
N THR A 62 2.76 6.98 -14.04
CA THR A 62 1.48 7.67 -14.14
C THR A 62 0.91 7.81 -12.73
N ASN A 63 0.31 8.98 -12.43
CA ASN A 63 -0.42 9.14 -11.18
C ASN A 63 -1.85 8.63 -11.38
N PRO A 64 -2.21 7.44 -10.90
CA PRO A 64 -3.54 6.87 -11.10
C PRO A 64 -4.63 7.64 -10.35
N PHE A 65 -4.24 8.46 -9.38
CA PHE A 65 -5.16 9.19 -8.50
C PHE A 65 -5.34 10.66 -8.86
N LEU A 66 -4.69 11.14 -9.95
CA LEU A 66 -4.61 12.57 -10.28
C LEU A 66 -5.97 13.30 -10.28
N TYR A 67 -7.01 12.61 -10.74
CA TYR A 67 -8.35 13.19 -10.87
C TYR A 67 -9.32 12.68 -9.80
N THR A 68 -8.87 11.86 -8.85
CA THR A 68 -9.75 11.33 -7.83
C THR A 68 -10.00 12.36 -6.74
N LYS A 69 -11.23 12.39 -6.23
CA LYS A 69 -11.64 13.31 -5.17
C LYS A 69 -10.77 13.18 -3.91
N ASP A 70 -10.44 11.95 -3.54
CA ASP A 70 -9.65 11.67 -2.33
C ASP A 70 -8.21 12.20 -2.48
N PHE A 71 -7.59 12.02 -3.65
CA PHE A 71 -6.26 12.56 -3.91
C PHE A 71 -6.24 14.09 -3.83
N LEU A 72 -7.21 14.75 -4.47
CA LEU A 72 -7.32 16.20 -4.39
C LEU A 72 -7.56 16.70 -2.96
N SER A 73 -8.33 15.97 -2.18
CA SER A 73 -8.57 16.26 -0.76
C SER A 73 -7.29 16.08 0.07
N ALA A 74 -6.52 15.04 -0.20
CA ALA A 74 -5.21 14.81 0.44
C ALA A 74 -4.24 15.94 0.14
N CYS A 75 -4.15 16.36 -1.12
CA CYS A 75 -3.30 17.49 -1.53
C CYS A 75 -3.71 18.80 -0.80
N LYS A 76 -5.01 19.07 -0.69
CA LYS A 76 -5.52 20.24 0.04
C LYS A 76 -5.19 20.18 1.54
N LEU A 77 -5.42 19.03 2.16
CA LEU A 77 -5.14 18.82 3.59
C LEU A 77 -3.64 18.99 3.86
N LEU A 78 -2.79 18.37 3.05
CA LEU A 78 -1.34 18.44 3.20
C LEU A 78 -0.83 19.87 2.99
N LYS A 79 -1.26 20.53 1.90
CA LYS A 79 -0.91 21.92 1.60
C LYS A 79 -1.29 22.87 2.73
N LYS A 80 -2.48 22.74 3.31
CA LYS A 80 -2.93 23.51 4.47
C LYS A 80 -1.95 23.38 5.62
N ASN A 81 -1.62 22.14 6.03
CA ASN A 81 -0.74 21.90 7.17
C ASN A 81 0.70 22.38 6.95
N ILE A 82 1.20 22.34 5.69
CA ILE A 82 2.51 22.88 5.31
C ILE A 82 2.50 24.42 5.47
N ILE A 83 1.50 25.09 4.91
CA ILE A 83 1.39 26.56 4.95
C ILE A 83 1.25 27.05 6.40
N GLU A 84 0.43 26.39 7.20
CA GLU A 84 0.22 26.71 8.62
C GLU A 84 1.40 26.30 9.52
N LYS A 85 2.45 25.70 8.95
CA LYS A 85 3.63 25.19 9.68
C LYS A 85 3.28 24.26 10.83
N ASN A 86 2.20 23.48 10.67
CA ASN A 86 1.75 22.52 11.64
C ASN A 86 2.78 21.39 11.81
N LYS A 87 2.85 20.83 13.02
CA LYS A 87 3.61 19.60 13.25
C LYS A 87 2.91 18.41 12.59
N ILE A 88 3.64 17.67 11.78
CA ILE A 88 3.15 16.50 11.04
C ILE A 88 3.87 15.27 11.61
N LEU A 89 3.10 14.24 11.91
CA LEU A 89 3.61 12.92 12.28
C LEU A 89 3.29 11.94 11.16
N ILE A 90 4.29 11.16 10.74
CA ILE A 90 4.11 10.05 9.81
C ILE A 90 4.23 8.76 10.59
N ILE A 91 3.32 7.83 10.38
CA ILE A 91 3.39 6.45 10.85
C ILE A 91 3.41 5.57 9.60
N GLY A 92 4.53 4.89 9.37
CA GLY A 92 4.71 3.97 8.23
C GLY A 92 4.53 2.52 8.64
N ASP A 93 4.74 1.61 7.67
CA ASP A 93 4.92 0.18 7.98
C ASP A 93 6.42 -0.17 7.98
N TYR A 94 6.75 -1.33 8.54
CA TYR A 94 8.14 -1.80 8.71
C TYR A 94 8.71 -2.51 7.49
N ASP A 95 7.91 -2.78 6.46
CA ASP A 95 8.36 -3.40 5.22
C ASP A 95 8.95 -2.40 4.21
N VAL A 96 9.24 -2.85 3.01
CA VAL A 96 9.90 -2.02 1.98
C VAL A 96 8.99 -0.88 1.54
N ASP A 97 7.70 -1.14 1.35
CA ASP A 97 6.74 -0.15 0.86
C ASP A 97 6.50 0.94 1.92
N GLY A 98 6.34 0.54 3.18
CA GLY A 98 6.21 1.46 4.31
C GLY A 98 7.45 2.30 4.56
N CYS A 99 8.64 1.69 4.52
CA CYS A 99 9.91 2.41 4.68
C CYS A 99 10.17 3.40 3.54
N LEU A 100 9.94 2.99 2.29
CA LEU A 100 10.18 3.86 1.12
C LEU A 100 9.18 5.00 1.05
N SER A 101 7.88 4.72 1.23
CA SER A 101 6.84 5.75 1.23
C SER A 101 7.05 6.78 2.34
N THR A 102 7.42 6.31 3.55
CA THR A 102 7.79 7.19 4.66
C THR A 102 9.00 8.06 4.31
N SER A 103 10.07 7.48 3.76
CA SER A 103 11.27 8.21 3.39
C SER A 103 10.99 9.28 2.33
N LEU A 104 10.17 8.97 1.31
CA LEU A 104 9.78 9.90 0.28
C LEU A 104 8.95 11.07 0.85
N MET A 105 7.97 10.77 1.71
CA MET A 105 7.12 11.79 2.33
C MET A 105 7.92 12.69 3.29
N VAL A 106 8.81 12.13 4.09
CA VAL A 106 9.71 12.90 4.98
C VAL A 106 10.60 13.83 4.15
N LYS A 107 11.21 13.31 3.07
CA LYS A 107 12.03 14.12 2.16
C LYS A 107 11.22 15.26 1.55
N PHE A 108 10.02 14.97 1.05
CA PHE A 108 9.13 15.99 0.48
C PHE A 108 8.77 17.08 1.50
N LEU A 109 8.39 16.70 2.72
CA LEU A 109 8.01 17.63 3.77
C LEU A 109 9.19 18.49 4.24
N ASN A 110 10.39 17.90 4.36
CA ASN A 110 11.60 18.63 4.71
C ASN A 110 11.98 19.66 3.62
N LEU A 111 11.84 19.31 2.33
CA LEU A 111 12.05 20.26 1.22
C LEU A 111 11.07 21.44 1.26
N ASN A 112 9.91 21.26 1.90
CA ASN A 112 8.90 22.30 2.10
C ASN A 112 9.01 22.97 3.50
N ASN A 113 10.12 22.80 4.20
CA ASN A 113 10.40 23.38 5.53
C ASN A 113 9.31 23.04 6.57
N SER A 114 8.71 21.86 6.48
CA SER A 114 7.70 21.40 7.42
C SER A 114 8.30 20.79 8.67
N LYS A 115 7.62 20.92 9.82
CA LYS A 115 7.99 20.24 11.07
C LYS A 115 7.47 18.81 11.04
N VAL A 116 8.29 17.86 10.59
CA VAL A 116 7.91 16.46 10.44
C VAL A 116 8.65 15.57 11.42
N ASN A 117 7.91 14.66 12.05
CA ASN A 117 8.41 13.50 12.77
C ASN A 117 7.88 12.25 12.08
N PHE A 118 8.58 11.14 12.20
CA PHE A 118 8.12 9.87 11.69
C PHE A 118 8.39 8.73 12.66
N TYR A 119 7.64 7.66 12.50
CA TYR A 119 7.81 6.42 13.26
C TYR A 119 7.53 5.22 12.36
N ILE A 120 8.44 4.26 12.37
CA ILE A 120 8.24 2.95 11.77
C ILE A 120 8.06 1.97 12.94
N PRO A 121 6.90 1.29 13.04
CA PRO A 121 6.64 0.33 14.12
C PRO A 121 7.64 -0.81 14.13
N ASP A 122 8.06 -1.21 15.31
CA ASP A 122 8.84 -2.43 15.50
C ASP A 122 7.89 -3.64 15.49
N ARG A 123 8.12 -4.57 14.54
CA ARG A 123 7.27 -5.75 14.35
C ARG A 123 7.03 -6.55 15.61
N PHE A 124 8.03 -6.65 16.49
CA PHE A 124 7.98 -7.46 17.70
C PHE A 124 7.42 -6.73 18.91
N LYS A 125 7.59 -5.40 18.97
CA LYS A 125 7.17 -4.57 20.10
C LYS A 125 5.82 -3.91 19.90
N ASP A 126 5.60 -3.36 18.70
CA ASP A 126 4.41 -2.57 18.38
C ASP A 126 3.37 -3.37 17.57
N GLY A 127 3.77 -4.50 16.96
CA GLY A 127 2.90 -5.28 16.07
C GLY A 127 2.77 -4.66 14.68
N TYR A 128 1.68 -5.02 13.98
CA TYR A 128 1.41 -4.52 12.63
C TYR A 128 0.56 -3.25 12.67
N GLY A 129 0.99 -2.25 11.89
CA GLY A 129 0.24 -1.02 11.69
C GLY A 129 0.22 -0.09 12.90
N ALA A 130 -0.71 0.85 12.91
CA ALA A 130 -0.87 1.81 13.98
C ALA A 130 -2.05 1.45 14.87
N ASP A 131 -1.78 0.79 15.98
CA ASP A 131 -2.80 0.56 17.00
C ASP A 131 -3.07 1.81 17.85
N LEU A 132 -4.06 1.73 18.73
CA LEU A 132 -4.46 2.84 19.59
C LEU A 132 -3.36 3.23 20.60
N ASN A 133 -2.64 2.26 21.16
CA ASN A 133 -1.64 2.52 22.20
C ASN A 133 -0.41 3.20 21.62
N LEU A 134 0.08 2.68 20.49
CA LEU A 134 1.15 3.30 19.71
C LEU A 134 0.77 4.72 19.32
N THR A 135 -0.43 4.92 18.77
CA THR A 135 -0.91 6.23 18.35
C THR A 135 -0.97 7.22 19.51
N LYS A 136 -1.51 6.82 20.67
CA LYS A 136 -1.52 7.65 21.89
C LYS A 136 -0.12 8.05 22.33
N ARG A 137 0.80 7.09 22.38
CA ARG A 137 2.21 7.33 22.75
C ARG A 137 2.85 8.36 21.85
N LEU A 138 2.72 8.20 20.53
CA LEU A 138 3.33 9.10 19.56
C LEU A 138 2.72 10.50 19.55
N ILE A 139 1.40 10.61 19.73
CA ILE A 139 0.73 11.91 19.84
C ILE A 139 1.20 12.66 21.06
N ASN A 140 1.29 12.01 22.21
CA ASN A 140 1.77 12.64 23.44
C ASN A 140 3.22 13.10 23.31
N LEU A 141 4.06 12.35 22.60
CA LEU A 141 5.46 12.67 22.39
C LEU A 141 5.66 13.84 21.43
N HIS A 142 4.93 13.87 20.31
CA HIS A 142 5.20 14.80 19.21
C HIS A 142 4.20 15.95 19.11
N ASN A 143 3.01 15.81 19.72
CA ASN A 143 1.92 16.79 19.68
C ASN A 143 1.62 17.29 18.26
N PRO A 144 1.29 16.39 17.29
CA PRO A 144 1.05 16.74 15.90
C PRO A 144 -0.32 17.39 15.71
N LYS A 145 -0.51 18.10 14.58
CA LYS A 145 -1.80 18.58 14.09
C LYS A 145 -2.33 17.73 12.94
N LEU A 146 -1.44 16.97 12.28
CA LEU A 146 -1.76 16.02 11.23
C LEU A 146 -0.96 14.74 11.48
N VAL A 147 -1.66 13.60 11.40
CA VAL A 147 -1.05 12.27 11.35
C VAL A 147 -1.28 11.67 9.97
N ILE A 148 -0.20 11.24 9.31
CA ILE A 148 -0.22 10.57 8.01
C ILE A 148 0.14 9.11 8.22
N PHE A 149 -0.74 8.21 7.81
CA PHE A 149 -0.48 6.78 7.78
C PHE A 149 -0.06 6.40 6.37
N LEU A 150 1.10 5.78 6.23
CA LEU A 150 1.66 5.36 4.94
C LEU A 150 1.84 3.85 4.94
N ASP A 151 1.25 3.20 3.96
CA ASP A 151 1.26 1.75 3.81
C ASP A 151 0.66 1.01 5.01
N CYS A 152 -0.18 1.69 5.76
CA CYS A 152 -0.93 1.18 6.91
C CYS A 152 -2.12 2.09 7.20
N GLY A 153 -2.97 1.68 8.14
CA GLY A 153 -4.06 2.51 8.64
C GLY A 153 -5.44 2.14 8.12
N SER A 154 -5.56 1.34 7.06
CA SER A 154 -6.84 0.93 6.48
C SER A 154 -7.79 0.23 7.47
N ASN A 155 -7.26 -0.33 8.55
CA ASN A 155 -8.02 -1.00 9.61
C ASN A 155 -7.83 -0.36 11.00
N SER A 156 -7.23 0.83 11.08
CA SER A 156 -6.87 1.50 12.34
C SER A 156 -8.03 2.36 12.91
N HIS A 157 -9.24 1.79 12.98
CA HIS A 157 -10.46 2.51 13.37
C HIS A 157 -10.34 3.24 14.71
N THR A 158 -9.92 2.54 15.76
CA THR A 158 -9.79 3.10 17.11
C THR A 158 -8.75 4.20 17.22
N ALA A 159 -7.65 4.06 16.48
CA ALA A 159 -6.62 5.10 16.40
C ALA A 159 -7.17 6.37 15.71
N ILE A 160 -7.89 6.21 14.60
CA ILE A 160 -8.51 7.32 13.87
C ILE A 160 -9.59 8.02 14.72
N GLU A 161 -10.44 7.28 15.42
CA GLU A 161 -11.43 7.85 16.35
C GLU A 161 -10.77 8.65 17.48
N TYR A 162 -9.66 8.14 18.00
CA TYR A 162 -8.89 8.85 19.03
C TYR A 162 -8.28 10.15 18.47
N LEU A 163 -7.69 10.15 17.26
CA LEU A 163 -7.21 11.36 16.61
C LEU A 163 -8.30 12.41 16.47
N LYS A 164 -9.48 11.97 16.00
CA LYS A 164 -10.66 12.84 15.86
C LYS A 164 -11.09 13.43 17.18
N SER A 165 -11.10 12.65 18.27
CA SER A 165 -11.45 13.16 19.63
C SER A 165 -10.48 14.22 20.14
N LYS A 166 -9.23 14.24 19.61
CA LYS A 166 -8.19 15.22 19.93
C LYS A 166 -8.12 16.36 18.93
N SER A 167 -9.05 16.45 17.97
CA SER A 167 -9.03 17.45 16.88
C SER A 167 -7.71 17.42 16.09
N ILE A 168 -7.15 16.22 15.87
CA ILE A 168 -5.96 15.99 15.07
C ILE A 168 -6.40 15.43 13.73
N ASN A 169 -6.01 16.08 12.64
CA ASN A 169 -6.32 15.60 11.30
C ASN A 169 -5.62 14.28 10.98
N SER A 170 -6.23 13.48 10.13
CA SER A 170 -5.71 12.19 9.71
C SER A 170 -5.78 11.99 8.21
N LEU A 171 -4.69 11.50 7.62
CA LEU A 171 -4.58 11.12 6.21
C LEU A 171 -4.09 9.67 6.16
N ILE A 172 -4.84 8.81 5.49
CA ILE A 172 -4.43 7.43 5.22
C ILE A 172 -4.10 7.30 3.73
N ILE A 173 -2.93 6.77 3.42
CA ILE A 173 -2.50 6.36 2.07
C ILE A 173 -2.02 4.92 2.18
N ASP A 174 -2.86 3.99 1.76
CA ASP A 174 -2.67 2.56 2.00
C ASP A 174 -3.24 1.75 0.83
N HIS A 175 -2.81 0.49 0.69
CA HIS A 175 -3.29 -0.44 -0.33
C HIS A 175 -3.70 -1.81 0.24
N HIS A 176 -3.62 -2.00 1.55
CA HIS A 176 -4.04 -3.23 2.21
C HIS A 176 -5.54 -3.44 2.11
N ASN A 177 -5.96 -4.69 2.30
CA ASN A 177 -7.38 -5.04 2.30
C ASN A 177 -8.12 -4.25 3.39
N THR A 178 -9.25 -3.69 3.00
CA THR A 178 -10.11 -2.91 3.87
C THR A 178 -11.57 -3.32 3.67
N PHE A 179 -12.38 -3.14 4.70
CA PHE A 179 -13.79 -3.53 4.72
C PHE A 179 -14.66 -2.39 5.24
N ILE A 180 -15.91 -2.37 4.79
CA ILE A 180 -16.92 -1.44 5.29
C ILE A 180 -17.35 -1.85 6.70
N PRO A 181 -17.47 -0.91 7.65
CA PRO A 181 -17.26 0.55 7.52
C PRO A 181 -15.77 0.92 7.49
N TYR A 182 -15.39 1.85 6.62
CA TYR A 182 -14.02 2.35 6.56
C TYR A 182 -13.66 3.22 7.76
N PRO A 183 -12.35 3.38 8.10
CA PRO A 183 -11.91 4.32 9.12
C PRO A 183 -12.37 5.75 8.79
N LYS A 184 -12.90 6.47 9.78
CA LYS A 184 -13.44 7.84 9.61
C LYS A 184 -12.34 8.90 9.65
N SER A 185 -11.24 8.69 8.88
CA SER A 185 -10.18 9.68 8.70
C SER A 185 -10.67 10.89 7.89
N ASP A 186 -9.96 12.02 7.95
CA ASP A 186 -10.30 13.19 7.13
C ASP A 186 -10.12 12.89 5.64
N VAL A 187 -9.10 12.11 5.29
CA VAL A 187 -8.90 11.60 3.93
C VAL A 187 -8.41 10.17 3.98
N PHE A 188 -8.98 9.31 3.14
CA PHE A 188 -8.63 7.91 3.00
C PHE A 188 -8.41 7.54 1.53
N ILE A 189 -7.16 7.32 1.15
CA ILE A 189 -6.77 6.83 -0.17
C ILE A 189 -6.43 5.35 -0.05
N ASN A 190 -7.18 4.52 -0.75
CA ASN A 190 -6.91 3.09 -0.86
C ASN A 190 -7.55 2.56 -2.15
N PRO A 191 -6.79 1.93 -3.08
CA PRO A 191 -7.33 1.42 -4.34
C PRO A 191 -8.38 0.31 -4.16
N LYS A 192 -8.41 -0.35 -3.00
CA LYS A 192 -9.39 -1.41 -2.69
C LYS A 192 -10.70 -0.87 -2.08
N LYS A 193 -10.77 0.43 -1.82
CA LYS A 193 -11.95 1.09 -1.29
C LYS A 193 -13.07 1.23 -2.33
N ASP A 194 -12.71 1.63 -3.54
CA ASP A 194 -13.65 1.97 -4.61
C ASP A 194 -13.37 1.15 -5.88
N ILE A 195 -14.42 0.86 -6.63
CA ILE A 195 -14.35 0.11 -7.90
C ILE A 195 -13.46 0.83 -8.91
N ASP A 196 -13.47 2.16 -8.91
CA ASP A 196 -12.69 2.99 -9.85
C ASP A 196 -11.18 2.88 -9.64
N TYR A 197 -10.74 2.48 -8.45
CA TYR A 197 -9.31 2.29 -8.14
C TYR A 197 -8.82 0.87 -8.47
N LYS A 198 -9.71 -0.12 -8.56
CA LYS A 198 -9.35 -1.54 -8.77
C LYS A 198 -8.53 -1.82 -10.02
N LYS A 199 -8.58 -0.93 -11.00
CA LYS A 199 -7.78 -1.08 -12.22
C LYS A 199 -6.29 -0.79 -12.03
N TYR A 200 -5.87 -0.31 -10.86
CA TYR A 200 -4.49 0.05 -10.52
C TYR A 200 -3.92 -0.80 -9.38
N ASP A 201 -4.64 -1.85 -8.99
CA ASP A 201 -4.23 -2.77 -7.91
C ASP A 201 -3.30 -3.88 -8.43
#